data_16d6048389977d08f406089d574b3527
#
_entry.id   16d6048389977d08f406089d574b3527
#
_cell.length_a   1.000
_cell.length_b   1.000
_cell.length_c   1.000
_cell.angle_alpha   90.00
_cell.angle_beta   90.00
_cell.angle_gamma   90.00
#
_symmetry.space_group_name_H-M   'P 1'
#
loop_
_entity.id
_entity.type
_entity.pdbx_description
1 polymer ?
#
loop_
_entity_poly.entity_id
_entity_poly.type
_entity_poly.pdbx_seq_one_letter_code
_entity_poly.pdbx_strand_id
1 'polypeptide(L)'
;AFTACKQEAKTENYSEEILNVTTSIYPETVTKIFDAHGGIDAWNTFESLYFEIEKPEGNDKYDVALKSRKSLITSEHHLLGFDGENVWLKNLDTLAYTLNPKFYYNLMFYFYAMPFVLGDDGINYTEAEPLEFEGVTYPGLLISYNDGVGESPEDEYILYYHPETFKMEWLGYTVTYFSKEKGKEFH
;
A
#
# COMPACT_ATOMS: atom_id res chain seq x y z
N ALA A 1 -40.50 -37.79 57.68
CA ALA A 1 -39.11 -37.61 57.36
C ALA A 1 -38.94 -37.45 55.86
N PHE A 2 -38.72 -36.23 55.42
CA PHE A 2 -38.40 -35.93 54.00
C PHE A 2 -36.91 -35.75 53.87
N THR A 3 -36.25 -36.64 53.13
CA THR A 3 -34.83 -36.56 52.81
C THR A 3 -34.69 -35.76 51.51
N ALA A 4 -34.18 -34.53 51.61
CA ALA A 4 -33.85 -33.73 50.43
C ALA A 4 -32.47 -34.11 49.91
N CYS A 5 -32.39 -34.65 48.69
CA CYS A 5 -31.14 -34.82 47.96
C CYS A 5 -30.64 -33.46 47.53
N LYS A 6 -29.47 -33.10 48.04
CA LYS A 6 -28.72 -31.92 47.60
C LYS A 6 -27.95 -32.33 46.34
N GLN A 7 -28.36 -31.79 45.23
CA GLN A 7 -27.65 -31.97 43.93
C GLN A 7 -26.52 -30.95 43.88
N GLU A 8 -25.27 -31.43 43.93
CA GLU A 8 -24.10 -30.57 43.73
C GLU A 8 -24.02 -30.17 42.27
N ALA A 9 -24.05 -28.86 42.04
CA ALA A 9 -23.80 -28.28 40.71
C ALA A 9 -22.32 -28.51 40.35
N LYS A 10 -22.07 -29.28 39.31
CA LYS A 10 -20.78 -29.31 38.64
C LYS A 10 -20.51 -27.96 38.00
N THR A 11 -19.52 -27.24 38.53
CA THR A 11 -18.93 -26.07 37.92
C THR A 11 -18.08 -26.59 36.75
N GLU A 12 -18.57 -26.48 35.52
CA GLU A 12 -17.75 -26.64 34.34
C GLU A 12 -16.85 -25.41 34.24
N ASN A 13 -15.56 -25.62 34.44
CA ASN A 13 -14.54 -24.62 34.07
C ASN A 13 -14.50 -24.50 32.56
N TYR A 14 -15.19 -23.52 32.02
CA TYR A 14 -14.89 -23.02 30.70
C TYR A 14 -13.55 -22.27 30.78
N SER A 15 -12.49 -22.87 30.28
CA SER A 15 -11.30 -22.14 29.90
C SER A 15 -11.76 -21.15 28.80
N GLU A 16 -11.72 -19.86 29.11
CA GLU A 16 -11.80 -18.82 28.10
C GLU A 16 -10.58 -19.00 27.19
N GLU A 17 -10.73 -19.78 26.12
CA GLU A 17 -9.92 -19.58 24.93
C GLU A 17 -10.25 -18.16 24.45
N ILE A 18 -9.35 -17.23 24.77
CA ILE A 18 -9.36 -15.92 24.15
C ILE A 18 -9.12 -16.19 22.66
N LEU A 19 -10.21 -16.30 21.92
CA LEU A 19 -10.15 -16.20 20.45
C LEU A 19 -9.58 -14.82 20.17
N ASN A 20 -8.29 -14.76 19.82
CA ASN A 20 -7.70 -13.60 19.17
C ASN A 20 -8.37 -13.46 17.79
N VAL A 21 -9.60 -12.95 17.78
CA VAL A 21 -10.26 -12.51 16.58
C VAL A 21 -9.59 -11.19 16.20
N THR A 22 -8.57 -11.29 15.37
CA THR A 22 -8.05 -10.12 14.66
C THR A 22 -9.19 -9.61 13.78
N THR A 23 -9.82 -8.52 14.18
CA THR A 23 -10.86 -7.83 13.41
C THR A 23 -10.25 -6.95 12.32
N SER A 24 -9.22 -7.44 11.62
CA SER A 24 -8.66 -6.73 10.48
C SER A 24 -9.70 -6.67 9.37
N ILE A 25 -9.88 -5.47 8.79
CA ILE A 25 -10.73 -5.26 7.61
C ILE A 25 -10.08 -5.80 6.33
N TYR A 26 -8.79 -6.15 6.39
CA TYR A 26 -8.01 -6.67 5.27
C TYR A 26 -8.01 -8.20 5.25
N PRO A 27 -7.83 -8.83 4.07
CA PRO A 27 -7.56 -10.26 3.97
C PRO A 27 -6.37 -10.67 4.83
N GLU A 28 -6.36 -11.91 5.32
CA GLU A 28 -5.31 -12.43 6.22
C GLU A 28 -3.90 -12.26 5.64
N THR A 29 -3.72 -12.57 4.35
CA THR A 29 -2.43 -12.41 3.66
C THR A 29 -1.97 -10.94 3.65
N VAL A 30 -2.87 -10.01 3.37
CA VAL A 30 -2.57 -8.56 3.35
C VAL A 30 -2.18 -8.09 4.75
N THR A 31 -2.90 -8.54 5.78
CA THR A 31 -2.57 -8.25 7.19
C THR A 31 -1.17 -8.74 7.54
N LYS A 32 -0.81 -9.99 7.18
CA LYS A 32 0.53 -10.53 7.40
C LYS A 32 1.62 -9.75 6.68
N ILE A 33 1.34 -9.29 5.45
CA ILE A 33 2.27 -8.43 4.70
C ILE A 33 2.47 -7.10 5.45
N PHE A 34 1.40 -6.43 5.88
CA PHE A 34 1.52 -5.20 6.66
C PHE A 34 2.32 -5.42 7.96
N ASP A 35 2.04 -6.49 8.70
CA ASP A 35 2.73 -6.82 9.94
C ASP A 35 4.22 -7.07 9.72
N ALA A 36 4.59 -7.72 8.62
CA ALA A 36 5.98 -7.95 8.24
C ALA A 36 6.76 -6.66 7.95
N HIS A 37 6.05 -5.55 7.68
CA HIS A 37 6.63 -4.23 7.41
C HIS A 37 6.44 -3.23 8.58
N GLY A 38 5.98 -3.68 9.73
CA GLY A 38 5.81 -2.85 10.92
C GLY A 38 4.36 -2.53 11.31
N GLY A 39 3.39 -2.97 10.49
CA GLY A 39 1.96 -2.91 10.77
C GLY A 39 1.26 -1.65 10.24
N ILE A 40 0.07 -1.85 9.70
CA ILE A 40 -0.75 -0.77 9.14
C ILE A 40 -1.19 0.24 10.23
N ASP A 41 -1.43 -0.23 11.45
CA ASP A 41 -1.81 0.64 12.56
C ASP A 41 -0.68 1.59 12.94
N ALA A 42 0.58 1.10 12.97
CA ALA A 42 1.74 1.96 13.20
C ALA A 42 1.92 2.97 12.06
N TRP A 43 1.80 2.54 10.80
CA TRP A 43 1.81 3.43 9.65
C TRP A 43 0.75 4.53 9.77
N ASN A 44 -0.44 4.18 10.19
CA ASN A 44 -1.55 5.12 10.36
C ASN A 44 -1.35 6.14 11.49
N THR A 45 -0.35 6.01 12.35
CA THR A 45 0.00 7.03 13.34
C THR A 45 0.88 8.15 12.77
N PHE A 46 1.53 7.94 11.63
CA PHE A 46 2.39 8.94 11.03
C PHE A 46 1.58 10.04 10.34
N GLU A 47 2.06 11.27 10.45
CA GLU A 47 1.45 12.47 9.87
C GLU A 47 2.03 12.79 8.49
N SER A 48 3.34 12.56 8.31
CA SER A 48 4.07 12.92 7.11
C SER A 48 5.17 11.92 6.79
N LEU A 49 5.56 11.90 5.52
CA LEU A 49 6.68 11.15 5.00
C LEU A 49 7.58 12.09 4.22
N TYR A 50 8.90 12.01 4.50
CA TYR A 50 9.93 12.64 3.72
C TYR A 50 10.89 11.60 3.16
N PHE A 51 11.23 11.72 1.88
CA PHE A 51 12.28 10.93 1.25
C PHE A 51 12.94 11.69 0.10
N GLU A 52 14.12 11.25 -0.31
CA GLU A 52 14.85 11.82 -1.43
C GLU A 52 15.13 10.74 -2.47
N ILE A 53 15.09 11.13 -3.74
CA ILE A 53 15.52 10.31 -4.87
C ILE A 53 16.76 10.99 -5.47
N GLU A 54 17.87 10.29 -5.45
CA GLU A 54 19.12 10.76 -6.03
C GLU A 54 19.02 10.81 -7.55
N LYS A 55 19.42 11.93 -8.13
CA LYS A 55 19.50 12.16 -9.57
C LYS A 55 20.80 12.88 -9.92
N PRO A 56 21.32 12.70 -11.15
CA PRO A 56 22.55 13.36 -11.60
C PRO A 56 22.51 14.88 -11.52
N GLU A 57 21.32 15.47 -11.75
CA GLU A 57 21.09 16.93 -11.75
C GLU A 57 20.71 17.47 -10.39
N GLY A 58 20.77 16.69 -9.33
CA GLY A 58 20.32 17.05 -7.99
C GLY A 58 19.09 16.27 -7.52
N ASN A 59 19.01 16.03 -6.21
CA ASN A 59 17.99 15.18 -5.63
C ASN A 59 16.59 15.75 -5.75
N ASP A 60 15.62 14.91 -6.07
CA ASP A 60 14.22 15.22 -5.85
C ASP A 60 13.85 14.92 -4.39
N LYS A 61 13.33 15.93 -3.69
CA LYS A 61 12.90 15.84 -2.29
C LYS A 61 11.38 15.79 -2.24
N TYR A 62 10.87 14.78 -1.57
CA TYR A 62 9.44 14.51 -1.45
C TYR A 62 8.99 14.78 -0.01
N ASP A 63 8.08 15.72 0.16
CA ASP A 63 7.34 15.97 1.40
C ASP A 63 5.88 15.61 1.18
N VAL A 64 5.36 14.63 1.93
CA VAL A 64 3.99 14.13 1.76
C VAL A 64 3.27 14.11 3.10
N ALA A 65 2.12 14.77 3.17
CA ALA A 65 1.20 14.65 4.30
C ALA A 65 0.34 13.39 4.11
N LEU A 66 0.57 12.36 4.93
CA LEU A 66 0.01 11.02 4.72
C LEU A 66 -1.51 10.95 4.76
N LYS A 67 -2.16 11.78 5.56
CA LYS A 67 -3.63 11.78 5.69
C LYS A 67 -4.33 12.50 4.55
N SER A 68 -3.83 13.66 4.16
CA SER A 68 -4.44 14.50 3.11
C SER A 68 -3.88 14.25 1.73
N ARG A 69 -2.78 13.49 1.63
CA ARG A 69 -1.99 13.26 0.41
C ARG A 69 -1.43 14.54 -0.22
N LYS A 70 -1.56 15.70 0.45
CA LYS A 70 -0.88 16.92 0.01
C LYS A 70 0.61 16.66 -0.07
N SER A 71 1.23 17.11 -1.15
CA SER A 71 2.63 16.81 -1.41
C SER A 71 3.35 17.98 -2.04
N LEU A 72 4.66 18.03 -1.82
CA LEU A 72 5.59 18.91 -2.47
C LEU A 72 6.80 18.11 -2.92
N ILE A 73 7.10 18.17 -4.20
CA ILE A 73 8.34 17.66 -4.77
C ILE A 73 9.21 18.85 -5.11
N THR A 74 10.37 18.94 -4.47
CA THR A 74 11.36 19.97 -4.71
C THR A 74 12.52 19.37 -5.50
N SER A 75 12.73 19.85 -6.71
CA SER A 75 13.89 19.54 -7.53
C SER A 75 14.73 20.79 -7.78
N GLU A 76 15.85 20.66 -8.48
CA GLU A 76 16.74 21.78 -8.77
C GLU A 76 16.04 22.89 -9.58
N HIS A 77 15.21 22.52 -10.53
CA HIS A 77 14.65 23.44 -11.53
C HIS A 77 13.15 23.72 -11.37
N HIS A 78 12.44 22.98 -10.50
CA HIS A 78 11.00 23.16 -10.33
C HIS A 78 10.48 22.68 -8.98
N LEU A 79 9.28 23.16 -8.66
CA LEU A 79 8.45 22.62 -7.59
C LEU A 79 7.21 22.01 -8.24
N LEU A 80 6.88 20.80 -7.85
CA LEU A 80 5.64 20.10 -8.25
C LEU A 80 4.87 19.77 -6.97
N GLY A 81 3.63 20.19 -6.86
CA GLY A 81 2.83 19.97 -5.67
C GLY A 81 1.41 19.56 -5.95
N PHE A 82 0.80 18.98 -4.92
CA PHE A 82 -0.62 18.68 -4.84
C PHE A 82 -1.18 19.31 -3.56
N ASP A 83 -2.17 20.18 -3.69
CA ASP A 83 -2.75 20.94 -2.58
C ASP A 83 -3.93 20.22 -1.88
N GLY A 84 -4.24 18.99 -2.31
CA GLY A 84 -5.37 18.18 -1.87
C GLY A 84 -6.54 18.19 -2.87
N GLU A 85 -6.49 19.05 -3.90
CA GLU A 85 -7.49 19.16 -4.94
C GLU A 85 -6.86 19.28 -6.33
N ASN A 86 -5.81 20.11 -6.46
CA ASN A 86 -5.18 20.41 -7.72
C ASN A 86 -3.68 20.10 -7.71
N VAL A 87 -3.18 19.58 -8.82
CA VAL A 87 -1.75 19.46 -9.09
C VAL A 87 -1.28 20.77 -9.70
N TRP A 88 -0.19 21.32 -9.17
CA TRP A 88 0.42 22.54 -9.66
C TRP A 88 1.93 22.40 -9.88
N LEU A 89 2.46 23.16 -10.79
CA LEU A 89 3.87 23.20 -11.16
C LEU A 89 4.38 24.65 -11.13
N LYS A 90 5.58 24.85 -10.56
CA LYS A 90 6.31 26.12 -10.60
C LYS A 90 7.73 25.86 -11.07
N ASN A 91 8.10 26.44 -12.22
CA ASN A 91 9.48 26.47 -12.67
C ASN A 91 10.28 27.50 -11.84
N LEU A 92 11.48 27.12 -11.44
CA LEU A 92 12.39 27.96 -10.64
C LEU A 92 13.36 28.72 -11.53
N ASP A 93 13.54 28.27 -12.76
CA ASP A 93 14.36 28.90 -13.78
C ASP A 93 13.70 28.82 -15.18
N THR A 94 14.49 28.91 -16.24
CA THR A 94 14.02 28.87 -17.63
C THR A 94 13.92 27.47 -18.21
N LEU A 95 14.34 26.44 -17.46
CA LEU A 95 14.27 25.06 -17.91
C LEU A 95 12.81 24.57 -17.85
N ALA A 96 12.28 24.16 -19.00
CA ALA A 96 10.90 23.70 -19.09
C ALA A 96 10.74 22.32 -18.48
N TYR A 97 9.70 22.14 -17.68
CA TYR A 97 9.28 20.81 -17.21
C TYR A 97 8.67 20.03 -18.37
N THR A 98 9.24 18.89 -18.72
CA THR A 98 8.86 18.11 -19.90
C THR A 98 7.94 16.91 -19.61
N LEU A 99 7.77 16.57 -18.33
CA LEU A 99 6.97 15.43 -17.91
C LEU A 99 5.51 15.85 -17.63
N ASN A 100 4.62 14.89 -17.46
CA ASN A 100 3.24 15.18 -17.09
C ASN A 100 3.12 15.36 -15.55
N PRO A 101 2.81 16.58 -15.04
CA PRO A 101 2.72 16.81 -13.60
C PRO A 101 1.70 15.92 -12.90
N LYS A 102 0.54 15.67 -13.52
CA LYS A 102 -0.51 14.81 -12.94
C LYS A 102 -0.09 13.36 -12.80
N PHE A 103 0.77 12.87 -13.67
CA PHE A 103 1.28 11.51 -13.56
C PHE A 103 2.36 11.40 -12.49
N TYR A 104 3.26 12.40 -12.41
CA TYR A 104 4.46 12.28 -11.58
C TYR A 104 4.30 12.71 -10.13
N TYR A 105 3.32 13.55 -9.78
CA TYR A 105 3.20 14.09 -8.42
C TYR A 105 3.05 13.03 -7.33
N ASN A 106 2.45 11.89 -7.67
CA ASN A 106 2.16 10.80 -6.72
C ASN A 106 2.90 9.49 -7.03
N LEU A 107 3.52 9.38 -8.22
CA LEU A 107 4.10 8.12 -8.71
C LEU A 107 5.14 7.53 -7.75
N MET A 108 6.15 8.30 -7.38
CA MET A 108 7.23 7.81 -6.55
C MET A 108 6.79 7.58 -5.10
N PHE A 109 5.88 8.41 -4.60
CA PHE A 109 5.29 8.18 -3.28
C PHE A 109 4.58 6.83 -3.23
N TYR A 110 3.82 6.47 -4.26
CA TYR A 110 3.08 5.22 -4.29
C TYR A 110 4.02 4.00 -4.21
N PHE A 111 5.11 4.00 -4.97
CA PHE A 111 6.12 2.95 -4.87
C PHE A 111 6.84 2.93 -3.52
N TYR A 112 7.21 4.11 -3.00
CA TYR A 112 7.96 4.22 -1.76
C TYR A 112 7.14 3.81 -0.53
N ALA A 113 5.84 4.10 -0.53
CA ALA A 113 4.94 3.82 0.60
C ALA A 113 4.31 2.41 0.56
N MET A 114 4.70 1.56 -0.40
CA MET A 114 4.30 0.15 -0.37
C MET A 114 4.92 -0.59 0.83
N PRO A 115 4.22 -1.57 1.39
CA PRO A 115 2.89 -2.04 0.98
C PRO A 115 1.72 -1.21 1.54
N PHE A 116 1.94 -0.21 2.36
CA PHE A 116 0.91 0.47 3.16
C PHE A 116 -0.13 1.23 2.32
N VAL A 117 0.25 1.78 1.15
CA VAL A 117 -0.72 2.37 0.20
C VAL A 117 -1.73 1.37 -0.33
N LEU A 118 -1.41 0.07 -0.24
CA LEU A 118 -2.34 -1.00 -0.58
C LEU A 118 -3.43 -1.20 0.47
N GLY A 119 -3.41 -0.47 1.56
CA GLY A 119 -4.47 -0.38 2.55
C GLY A 119 -5.47 0.75 2.32
N ASP A 120 -5.30 1.54 1.25
CA ASP A 120 -6.22 2.63 0.92
C ASP A 120 -7.59 2.10 0.44
N ASP A 121 -8.63 2.93 0.54
CA ASP A 121 -9.98 2.56 0.14
C ASP A 121 -10.08 2.30 -1.38
N GLY A 122 -10.92 1.35 -1.76
CA GLY A 122 -11.22 1.05 -3.16
C GLY A 122 -10.22 0.12 -3.84
N ILE A 123 -9.43 -0.62 -3.07
CA ILE A 123 -8.47 -1.62 -3.54
C ILE A 123 -9.07 -3.03 -3.43
N ASN A 124 -8.86 -3.82 -4.47
CA ASN A 124 -9.25 -5.22 -4.53
C ASN A 124 -8.00 -6.12 -4.55
N TYR A 125 -8.08 -7.26 -3.87
CA TYR A 125 -7.00 -8.23 -3.78
C TYR A 125 -7.46 -9.57 -4.32
N THR A 126 -6.63 -10.19 -5.17
CA THR A 126 -6.88 -11.52 -5.73
C THR A 126 -5.56 -12.29 -5.74
N GLU A 127 -5.61 -13.61 -5.58
CA GLU A 127 -4.42 -14.43 -5.76
C GLU A 127 -3.92 -14.35 -7.21
N ALA A 128 -2.61 -14.24 -7.40
CA ALA A 128 -1.95 -14.28 -8.69
C ALA A 128 -1.07 -15.53 -8.81
N GLU A 129 -0.72 -15.90 -10.04
CA GLU A 129 0.27 -16.94 -10.28
C GLU A 129 1.58 -16.60 -9.56
N PRO A 130 2.22 -17.57 -8.88
CA PRO A 130 3.45 -17.33 -8.16
C PRO A 130 4.62 -17.02 -9.10
N LEU A 131 5.59 -16.28 -8.58
CA LEU A 131 6.87 -16.05 -9.26
C LEU A 131 7.90 -17.07 -8.78
N GLU A 132 8.49 -17.79 -9.73
CA GLU A 132 9.63 -18.67 -9.47
C GLU A 132 10.93 -17.92 -9.76
N PHE A 133 11.77 -17.73 -8.75
CA PHE A 133 13.04 -17.06 -8.92
C PHE A 133 14.12 -17.68 -8.01
N GLU A 134 15.25 -18.07 -8.57
CA GLU A 134 16.40 -18.65 -7.85
C GLU A 134 16.04 -19.82 -6.90
N GLY A 135 15.03 -20.63 -7.29
CA GLY A 135 14.59 -21.80 -6.53
C GLY A 135 13.65 -21.48 -5.37
N VAL A 136 13.20 -20.22 -5.26
CA VAL A 136 12.16 -19.79 -4.32
C VAL A 136 10.87 -19.51 -5.08
N THR A 137 9.75 -20.01 -4.55
CA THR A 137 8.41 -19.73 -5.04
C THR A 137 7.81 -18.59 -4.23
N TYR A 138 7.62 -17.43 -4.84
CA TYR A 138 7.02 -16.25 -4.22
C TYR A 138 5.53 -16.20 -4.54
N PRO A 139 4.62 -16.38 -3.58
CA PRO A 139 3.19 -16.18 -3.81
C PRO A 139 2.91 -14.76 -4.29
N GLY A 140 1.95 -14.62 -5.22
CA GLY A 140 1.54 -13.35 -5.80
C GLY A 140 0.19 -12.88 -5.28
N LEU A 141 0.09 -11.58 -5.05
CA LEU A 141 -1.16 -10.89 -4.72
C LEU A 141 -1.42 -9.84 -5.81
N LEU A 142 -2.41 -10.11 -6.66
CA LEU A 142 -2.88 -9.14 -7.66
C LEU A 142 -3.72 -8.07 -6.98
N ILE A 143 -3.41 -6.83 -7.31
CA ILE A 143 -4.01 -5.62 -6.77
C ILE A 143 -4.63 -4.86 -7.92
N SER A 144 -5.91 -4.57 -7.81
CA SER A 144 -6.68 -3.76 -8.75
C SER A 144 -7.53 -2.74 -8.01
N TYR A 145 -8.06 -1.78 -8.73
CA TYR A 145 -8.76 -0.63 -8.16
C TYR A 145 -10.20 -0.59 -8.64
N ASN A 146 -11.07 -0.04 -7.80
CA ASN A 146 -12.41 0.33 -8.20
C ASN A 146 -12.38 1.48 -9.20
N ASP A 147 -13.41 1.61 -10.03
CA ASP A 147 -13.54 2.70 -10.98
C ASP A 147 -13.41 4.06 -10.30
N GLY A 148 -12.54 4.92 -10.85
CA GLY A 148 -12.34 6.28 -10.36
C GLY A 148 -11.42 6.40 -9.14
N VAL A 149 -10.77 5.33 -8.71
CA VAL A 149 -9.77 5.36 -7.63
C VAL A 149 -8.39 5.70 -8.21
N GLY A 150 -7.77 6.79 -7.73
CA GLY A 150 -6.46 7.25 -8.18
C GLY A 150 -6.47 7.88 -9.59
N GLU A 151 -5.29 8.16 -10.11
CA GLU A 151 -5.10 8.79 -11.44
C GLU A 151 -5.10 7.76 -12.58
N SER A 152 -4.86 6.49 -12.28
CA SER A 152 -4.79 5.37 -13.22
C SER A 152 -5.51 4.14 -12.66
N PRO A 153 -6.84 4.16 -12.57
CA PRO A 153 -7.61 3.05 -11.98
C PRO A 153 -7.51 1.74 -12.77
N GLU A 154 -7.04 1.81 -14.02
CA GLU A 154 -6.80 0.64 -14.87
C GLU A 154 -5.43 -0.01 -14.66
N ASP A 155 -4.53 0.63 -13.87
CA ASP A 155 -3.26 0.03 -13.51
C ASP A 155 -3.48 -1.12 -12.53
N GLU A 156 -2.68 -2.16 -12.69
CA GLU A 156 -2.66 -3.32 -11.82
C GLU A 156 -1.26 -3.53 -11.27
N TYR A 157 -1.18 -4.09 -10.05
CA TYR A 157 0.09 -4.47 -9.45
C TYR A 157 0.02 -5.95 -9.05
N ILE A 158 1.16 -6.65 -9.12
CA ILE A 158 1.33 -7.95 -8.47
C ILE A 158 2.42 -7.78 -7.42
N LEU A 159 2.03 -7.86 -6.16
CA LEU A 159 2.97 -7.90 -5.06
C LEU A 159 3.34 -9.35 -4.80
N TYR A 160 4.62 -9.68 -4.97
CA TYR A 160 5.17 -10.98 -4.61
C TYR A 160 5.87 -10.89 -3.26
N TYR A 161 5.55 -11.81 -2.37
CA TYR A 161 6.07 -11.80 -1.01
C TYR A 161 6.78 -13.11 -0.67
N HIS A 162 7.72 -13.04 0.26
CA HIS A 162 8.43 -14.21 0.73
C HIS A 162 7.48 -15.14 1.50
N PRO A 163 7.42 -16.45 1.18
CA PRO A 163 6.39 -17.34 1.71
C PRO A 163 6.43 -17.53 3.24
N GLU A 164 7.60 -17.34 3.86
CA GLU A 164 7.76 -17.51 5.31
C GLU A 164 7.70 -16.19 6.08
N THR A 165 8.27 -15.11 5.52
CA THR A 165 8.40 -13.83 6.24
C THR A 165 7.33 -12.81 5.89
N PHE A 166 6.57 -13.03 4.82
CA PHE A 166 5.58 -12.12 4.25
C PHE A 166 6.13 -10.74 3.84
N LYS A 167 7.44 -10.58 3.77
CA LYS A 167 8.04 -9.36 3.24
C LYS A 167 7.84 -9.28 1.74
N MET A 168 7.52 -8.09 1.25
CA MET A 168 7.49 -7.78 -0.17
C MET A 168 8.89 -7.93 -0.76
N GLU A 169 9.03 -8.71 -1.81
CA GLU A 169 10.31 -8.99 -2.46
C GLU A 169 10.32 -8.49 -3.91
N TRP A 170 9.20 -8.65 -4.62
CA TRP A 170 9.07 -8.24 -6.02
C TRP A 170 7.76 -7.51 -6.24
N LEU A 171 7.75 -6.65 -7.24
CA LEU A 171 6.58 -5.91 -7.66
C LEU A 171 6.48 -5.93 -9.17
N GLY A 172 5.41 -6.53 -9.70
CA GLY A 172 4.98 -6.34 -11.07
C GLY A 172 3.99 -5.19 -11.14
N TYR A 173 4.02 -4.40 -12.21
CA TYR A 173 3.05 -3.31 -12.41
C TYR A 173 2.77 -3.07 -13.89
N THR A 174 1.59 -2.53 -14.17
CA THR A 174 1.22 -2.05 -15.50
C THR A 174 1.25 -0.52 -15.55
N VAL A 175 1.34 0.07 -16.74
CA VAL A 175 1.27 1.52 -16.94
C VAL A 175 0.21 1.80 -18.00
N THR A 176 -0.97 2.22 -17.57
CA THR A 176 -2.13 2.47 -18.46
C THR A 176 -2.48 3.95 -18.58
N TYR A 177 -1.85 4.82 -17.82
CA TYR A 177 -2.16 6.25 -17.74
C TYR A 177 -2.26 6.93 -19.12
N PHE A 178 -1.38 6.57 -20.05
CA PHE A 178 -1.31 7.17 -21.38
C PHE A 178 -2.22 6.48 -22.39
N SER A 179 -2.49 5.18 -22.28
CA SER A 179 -3.32 4.40 -23.19
C SER A 179 -4.78 4.34 -22.77
N LYS A 180 -5.06 4.42 -21.45
CA LYS A 180 -6.36 4.19 -20.82
C LYS A 180 -6.96 2.81 -21.12
N GLU A 181 -6.14 1.89 -21.54
CA GLU A 181 -6.50 0.48 -21.75
C GLU A 181 -5.88 -0.32 -20.60
N LYS A 182 -6.61 -1.34 -20.10
CA LYS A 182 -6.02 -2.26 -19.12
C LYS A 182 -4.72 -2.83 -19.66
N GLY A 183 -3.65 -2.60 -18.90
CA GLY A 183 -2.33 -3.12 -19.22
C GLY A 183 -2.38 -4.65 -19.24
N LYS A 184 -1.81 -5.25 -20.29
CA LYS A 184 -1.71 -6.70 -20.42
C LYS A 184 -0.32 -7.22 -20.09
N GLU A 185 0.64 -6.32 -19.99
CA GLU A 185 2.05 -6.65 -19.75
C GLU A 185 2.50 -6.00 -18.46
N PHE A 186 2.99 -6.84 -17.55
CA PHE A 186 3.63 -6.41 -16.30
C PHE A 186 5.12 -6.17 -16.53
N HIS A 187 5.62 -5.08 -15.96
CA HIS A 187 7.04 -4.72 -15.93
C HIS A 187 7.70 -5.19 -14.64
#